data_f72a62875c105661474624f2f2ce4b10
#
_entry.id   f72a62875c105661474624f2f2ce4b10
#
_cell.length_a   1.000
_cell.length_b   1.000
_cell.length_c   1.000
_cell.angle_alpha   90.00
_cell.angle_beta   90.00
_cell.angle_gamma   90.00
#
_symmetry.space_group_name_H-M   'P 1'
#
loop_
_entity.id
_entity.type
_entity.pdbx_description
1 polymer ?
#
loop_
_entity_poly.entity_id
_entity_poly.type
_entity_poly.pdbx_seq_one_letter_code
_entity_poly.pdbx_strand_id
1 'polypeptide(L)'
;MMRKILFTMLALAAVLPALSQERFVGGDISLLPSYVENGAEYYDHQGQPIADPLAFFQQQGMNAMRVRLFVDPSQAPEQEKGEGVRQDLEYVKRLGKQIKDAGMKLMLDFHYSDSWADPGKQFTPQDWVALDDGQLAERVHDYTRDVLREMKAYGAEPDFIQTGNEISYGMMWGERGAAEENLLHCWLSSPEANWTRFTRLLTQATKACREECPQAKIVLHVERVSTSQQKDNQDYAALKNYYEKMTTAQIDYDIIGLSYYPYFHGTMEELEGAIQYLEQAYPEKEIMLVEAGYCAHDAINGTFDYTYKYPISDQGQGNFTCDLIAMLKRHERVTGLFWWFMEANEHGLDWNTERVTDAWYNASLFDNHTGHATSALSLLKDFLERGSTDMAQVETLQGQNKNNHWYTLDGKRLPSAPTTKGLYIHNGNKVVR
;
A
#
# COMPACT_ATOMS: atom_id res chain seq x y z
N MET A 1 38.67 38.91 50.63
CA MET A 1 37.30 38.41 50.60
C MET A 1 36.82 38.47 49.15
N MET A 2 36.97 37.37 48.38
CA MET A 2 36.45 37.26 46.99
C MET A 2 35.15 36.51 47.01
N ARG A 3 34.04 37.17 46.66
CA ARG A 3 32.73 36.54 46.44
C ARG A 3 32.72 35.84 45.10
N LYS A 4 32.58 34.51 45.08
CA LYS A 4 32.30 33.73 43.89
C LYS A 4 30.81 33.86 43.57
N ILE A 5 30.50 34.43 42.42
CA ILE A 5 29.13 34.45 41.85
C ILE A 5 28.98 33.20 41.01
N LEU A 6 28.09 32.32 41.45
CA LEU A 6 27.70 31.09 40.75
C LEU A 6 26.58 31.43 39.74
N PHE A 7 26.86 31.40 38.46
CA PHE A 7 25.83 31.52 37.42
C PHE A 7 25.21 30.14 37.15
N THR A 8 24.00 29.94 37.60
CA THR A 8 23.20 28.77 37.26
C THR A 8 22.52 29.04 35.90
N MET A 9 23.01 28.41 34.83
CA MET A 9 22.28 28.39 33.55
C MET A 9 21.09 27.46 33.66
N LEU A 10 19.89 28.01 33.69
CA LEU A 10 18.64 27.28 33.54
C LEU A 10 18.47 26.98 32.04
N ALA A 11 18.71 25.74 31.62
CA ALA A 11 18.36 25.31 30.26
C ALA A 11 16.84 25.16 30.17
N LEU A 12 16.19 26.13 29.53
CA LEU A 12 14.79 26.03 29.15
C LEU A 12 14.72 25.05 27.95
N ALA A 13 14.36 23.81 28.20
CA ALA A 13 13.96 22.90 27.14
C ALA A 13 12.64 23.38 26.57
N ALA A 14 12.69 24.04 25.41
CA ALA A 14 11.50 24.35 24.65
C ALA A 14 10.89 23.02 24.18
N VAL A 15 9.81 22.60 24.83
CA VAL A 15 8.94 21.53 24.32
C VAL A 15 8.24 22.13 23.10
N LEU A 16 8.82 21.96 21.92
CA LEU A 16 8.11 22.19 20.67
C LEU A 16 6.95 21.21 20.63
N PRO A 17 5.70 21.66 20.41
CA PRO A 17 4.62 20.72 20.17
C PRO A 17 5.04 19.87 18.96
N ALA A 18 5.09 18.55 19.13
CA ALA A 18 5.25 17.63 18.01
C ALA A 18 4.09 17.92 17.06
N LEU A 19 4.39 18.57 15.93
CA LEU A 19 3.43 18.69 14.83
C LEU A 19 3.13 17.26 14.43
N SER A 20 1.92 16.81 14.72
CA SER A 20 1.53 15.45 14.34
C SER A 20 1.60 15.33 12.82
N GLN A 21 2.23 14.28 12.35
CA GLN A 21 2.39 14.01 10.93
C GLN A 21 1.01 13.93 10.24
N GLU A 22 0.92 14.48 9.04
CA GLU A 22 -0.27 14.38 8.18
C GLU A 22 -0.46 12.93 7.75
N ARG A 23 -1.71 12.46 7.70
CA ARG A 23 -2.04 11.10 7.24
C ARG A 23 -2.67 11.15 5.86
N PHE A 24 -2.39 10.11 5.07
CA PHE A 24 -2.84 9.96 3.70
C PHE A 24 -3.57 8.64 3.53
N VAL A 25 -4.73 8.70 2.86
CA VAL A 25 -5.54 7.51 2.58
C VAL A 25 -6.09 7.57 1.17
N GLY A 26 -6.08 6.43 0.50
CA GLY A 26 -6.60 6.26 -0.85
C GLY A 26 -6.28 4.88 -1.38
N GLY A 27 -5.90 4.80 -2.65
CA GLY A 27 -5.53 3.54 -3.27
C GLY A 27 -4.80 3.71 -4.59
N ASP A 28 -4.37 2.60 -5.17
CA ASP A 28 -3.92 2.56 -6.57
C ASP A 28 -5.15 2.58 -7.47
N ILE A 29 -5.19 3.56 -8.38
CA ILE A 29 -6.28 3.76 -9.35
C ILE A 29 -5.77 3.79 -10.78
N SER A 30 -4.67 3.09 -11.03
CA SER A 30 -3.98 3.12 -12.32
C SER A 30 -4.82 2.61 -13.49
N LEU A 31 -5.87 1.85 -13.25
CA LEU A 31 -6.78 1.35 -14.28
C LEU A 31 -8.10 2.11 -14.38
N LEU A 32 -8.35 3.08 -13.49
CA LEU A 32 -9.61 3.84 -13.47
C LEU A 32 -9.99 4.43 -14.84
N PRO A 33 -9.08 5.09 -15.60
CA PRO A 33 -9.42 5.57 -16.93
C PRO A 33 -9.94 4.47 -17.87
N SER A 34 -9.32 3.28 -17.81
CA SER A 34 -9.72 2.16 -18.66
C SER A 34 -11.11 1.61 -18.31
N TYR A 35 -11.44 1.52 -17.02
CA TYR A 35 -12.77 1.14 -16.58
C TYR A 35 -13.84 2.14 -17.05
N VAL A 36 -13.57 3.44 -16.88
CA VAL A 36 -14.48 4.51 -17.30
C VAL A 36 -14.63 4.56 -18.82
N GLU A 37 -13.54 4.45 -19.57
CA GLU A 37 -13.54 4.44 -21.04
C GLU A 37 -14.29 3.23 -21.62
N ASN A 38 -14.19 2.06 -20.97
CA ASN A 38 -14.92 0.86 -21.38
C ASN A 38 -16.40 0.87 -20.95
N GLY A 39 -16.81 1.82 -20.09
CA GLY A 39 -18.20 1.97 -19.67
C GLY A 39 -18.59 1.19 -18.42
N ALA A 40 -17.64 0.88 -17.53
CA ALA A 40 -17.96 0.27 -16.24
C ALA A 40 -18.94 1.14 -15.42
N GLU A 41 -19.94 0.51 -14.84
CA GLU A 41 -21.02 1.17 -14.12
C GLU A 41 -20.75 1.11 -12.61
N TYR A 42 -20.51 2.26 -11.99
CA TYR A 42 -20.23 2.40 -10.57
C TYR A 42 -21.46 2.86 -9.79
N TYR A 43 -21.71 2.24 -8.64
CA TYR A 43 -22.78 2.61 -7.72
C TYR A 43 -22.23 2.79 -6.31
N ASP A 44 -22.79 3.74 -5.57
CA ASP A 44 -22.49 3.89 -4.14
C ASP A 44 -23.08 2.71 -3.33
N HIS A 45 -22.82 2.72 -2.02
CA HIS A 45 -23.31 1.67 -1.12
C HIS A 45 -24.84 1.60 -1.04
N GLN A 46 -25.56 2.66 -1.40
CA GLN A 46 -27.03 2.72 -1.48
C GLN A 46 -27.58 2.41 -2.89
N GLY A 47 -26.71 2.09 -3.85
CA GLY A 47 -27.09 1.80 -5.24
C GLY A 47 -27.39 3.05 -6.07
N GLN A 48 -26.92 4.24 -5.65
CA GLN A 48 -27.00 5.42 -6.49
C GLN A 48 -25.84 5.42 -7.49
N PRO A 49 -26.09 5.77 -8.76
CA PRO A 49 -25.04 5.77 -9.77
C PRO A 49 -23.96 6.82 -9.47
N ILE A 50 -22.69 6.44 -9.64
CA ILE A 50 -21.52 7.28 -9.51
C ILE A 50 -21.06 7.69 -10.91
N ALA A 51 -21.29 8.94 -11.29
CA ALA A 51 -20.91 9.45 -12.60
C ALA A 51 -19.41 9.73 -12.76
N ASP A 52 -18.73 10.06 -11.66
CA ASP A 52 -17.30 10.35 -11.61
C ASP A 52 -16.68 9.61 -10.39
N PRO A 53 -16.08 8.43 -10.60
CA PRO A 53 -15.50 7.67 -9.53
C PRO A 53 -14.35 8.40 -8.81
N LEU A 54 -13.54 9.20 -9.50
CA LEU A 54 -12.46 9.96 -8.89
C LEU A 54 -12.99 11.01 -7.90
N ALA A 55 -14.01 11.78 -8.33
CA ALA A 55 -14.70 12.73 -7.46
C ALA A 55 -15.40 12.02 -6.30
N PHE A 56 -15.95 10.83 -6.53
CA PHE A 56 -16.56 10.02 -5.48
C PHE A 56 -15.54 9.61 -4.41
N PHE A 57 -14.36 9.13 -4.80
CA PHE A 57 -13.29 8.79 -3.85
C PHE A 57 -12.91 9.99 -2.98
N GLN A 58 -12.75 11.16 -3.58
CA GLN A 58 -12.47 12.39 -2.84
C GLN A 58 -13.62 12.74 -1.86
N GLN A 59 -14.88 12.60 -2.26
CA GLN A 59 -16.05 12.82 -1.39
C GLN A 59 -16.13 11.79 -0.25
N GLN A 60 -15.64 10.56 -0.47
CA GLN A 60 -15.54 9.54 0.58
C GLN A 60 -14.36 9.81 1.56
N GLY A 61 -13.61 10.89 1.38
CA GLY A 61 -12.54 11.33 2.26
C GLY A 61 -11.14 10.87 1.86
N MET A 62 -10.98 10.26 0.67
CA MET A 62 -9.64 9.96 0.16
C MET A 62 -8.91 11.26 -0.15
N ASN A 63 -7.64 11.36 0.26
CA ASN A 63 -6.82 12.56 0.07
C ASN A 63 -5.53 12.30 -0.71
N ALA A 64 -5.27 11.06 -1.12
CA ALA A 64 -4.11 10.69 -1.93
C ALA A 64 -4.45 9.52 -2.86
N MET A 65 -3.83 9.49 -4.05
CA MET A 65 -3.96 8.37 -4.99
C MET A 65 -2.59 7.94 -5.48
N ARG A 66 -2.43 6.64 -5.72
CA ARG A 66 -1.23 6.02 -6.27
C ARG A 66 -1.48 5.67 -7.74
N VAL A 67 -0.46 5.92 -8.57
CA VAL A 67 -0.47 5.58 -10.00
C VAL A 67 0.88 5.00 -10.38
N ARG A 68 0.88 3.80 -10.97
CA ARG A 68 2.07 3.13 -11.47
C ARG A 68 2.44 3.58 -12.88
N LEU A 69 3.72 3.51 -13.19
CA LEU A 69 4.29 3.87 -14.49
C LEU A 69 5.22 2.76 -14.98
N PHE A 70 4.97 2.26 -16.19
CA PHE A 70 5.88 1.38 -16.92
C PHE A 70 6.76 2.18 -17.90
N VAL A 71 7.93 1.64 -18.26
CA VAL A 71 8.87 2.33 -19.17
C VAL A 71 8.31 2.32 -20.58
N ASP A 72 8.00 1.14 -21.12
CA ASP A 72 7.34 0.98 -22.41
C ASP A 72 6.38 -0.24 -22.36
N PRO A 73 5.11 -0.04 -21.98
CA PRO A 73 4.14 -1.13 -21.89
C PRO A 73 3.83 -1.79 -23.24
N SER A 74 4.24 -1.20 -24.36
CA SER A 74 4.09 -1.84 -25.68
C SER A 74 4.97 -3.08 -25.82
N GLN A 75 6.10 -3.14 -25.09
CA GLN A 75 7.03 -4.26 -25.05
C GLN A 75 6.61 -5.37 -24.05
N ALA A 76 5.56 -5.15 -23.27
CA ALA A 76 5.07 -6.14 -22.32
C ALA A 76 4.59 -7.41 -23.03
N PRO A 77 4.72 -8.59 -22.42
CA PRO A 77 4.10 -9.82 -22.91
C PRO A 77 2.58 -9.67 -23.02
N GLU A 78 1.98 -10.31 -24.03
CA GLU A 78 0.53 -10.22 -24.28
C GLU A 78 -0.30 -10.66 -23.05
N GLN A 79 0.15 -11.67 -22.30
CA GLN A 79 -0.51 -12.06 -21.08
C GLN A 79 -0.54 -10.89 -20.05
N GLU A 80 0.58 -10.19 -19.85
CA GLU A 80 0.68 -9.10 -18.89
C GLU A 80 -0.07 -7.84 -19.37
N LYS A 81 -0.21 -7.65 -20.70
CA LYS A 81 -1.14 -6.64 -21.24
C LYS A 81 -2.59 -6.95 -20.87
N GLY A 82 -2.98 -8.24 -20.89
CA GLY A 82 -4.27 -8.71 -20.39
C GLY A 82 -4.45 -8.47 -18.88
N GLU A 83 -3.36 -8.48 -18.12
CA GLU A 83 -3.34 -8.14 -16.68
C GLU A 83 -3.39 -6.62 -16.40
N GLY A 84 -3.58 -5.79 -17.43
CA GLY A 84 -3.76 -4.35 -17.30
C GLY A 84 -2.50 -3.50 -17.45
N VAL A 85 -1.44 -4.04 -18.08
CA VAL A 85 -0.21 -3.27 -18.37
C VAL A 85 -0.46 -2.33 -19.56
N ARG A 86 -0.56 -1.01 -19.28
CA ARG A 86 -0.80 0.04 -20.29
C ARG A 86 -0.39 1.43 -19.85
N GLN A 87 0.10 1.61 -18.62
CA GLN A 87 0.38 2.90 -17.99
C GLN A 87 1.74 3.43 -18.47
N ASP A 88 1.76 3.98 -19.70
CA ASP A 88 2.87 4.80 -20.21
C ASP A 88 2.82 6.23 -19.64
N LEU A 89 3.82 7.04 -19.97
CA LEU A 89 3.92 8.40 -19.45
C LEU A 89 2.73 9.29 -19.85
N GLU A 90 2.20 9.14 -21.07
CA GLU A 90 1.07 9.94 -21.55
C GLU A 90 -0.22 9.60 -20.78
N TYR A 91 -0.44 8.32 -20.52
CA TYR A 91 -1.54 7.85 -19.69
C TYR A 91 -1.42 8.40 -18.25
N VAL A 92 -0.26 8.24 -17.65
CA VAL A 92 -0.01 8.60 -16.25
C VAL A 92 -0.05 10.11 -16.02
N LYS A 93 0.44 10.93 -16.94
CA LYS A 93 0.34 12.40 -16.88
C LYS A 93 -1.13 12.84 -16.81
N ARG A 94 -2.00 12.27 -17.66
CA ARG A 94 -3.43 12.63 -17.69
C ARG A 94 -4.12 12.27 -16.38
N LEU A 95 -3.94 11.04 -15.90
CA LEU A 95 -4.52 10.59 -14.64
C LEU A 95 -3.97 11.38 -13.45
N GLY A 96 -2.65 11.58 -13.41
CA GLY A 96 -1.99 12.38 -12.36
C GLY A 96 -2.53 13.80 -12.29
N LYS A 97 -2.75 14.44 -13.44
CA LYS A 97 -3.37 15.78 -13.47
C LYS A 97 -4.80 15.76 -12.95
N GLN A 98 -5.61 14.78 -13.28
CA GLN A 98 -6.99 14.65 -12.76
C GLN A 98 -6.98 14.52 -11.22
N ILE A 99 -6.06 13.72 -10.67
CA ILE A 99 -5.85 13.57 -9.22
C ILE A 99 -5.50 14.93 -8.58
N LYS A 100 -4.56 15.67 -9.16
CA LYS A 100 -4.15 16.98 -8.66
C LYS A 100 -5.27 18.02 -8.78
N ASP A 101 -6.01 18.03 -9.89
CA ASP A 101 -7.16 18.92 -10.10
C ASP A 101 -8.30 18.63 -9.11
N ALA A 102 -8.46 17.38 -8.67
CA ALA A 102 -9.38 16.99 -7.60
C ALA A 102 -8.87 17.37 -6.19
N GLY A 103 -7.69 18.00 -6.08
CA GLY A 103 -7.12 18.44 -4.80
C GLY A 103 -6.49 17.35 -3.95
N MET A 104 -6.25 16.17 -4.54
CA MET A 104 -5.62 15.04 -3.85
C MET A 104 -4.10 15.01 -4.09
N LYS A 105 -3.38 14.32 -3.19
CA LYS A 105 -1.96 14.02 -3.35
C LYS A 105 -1.76 12.92 -4.37
N LEU A 106 -0.66 13.01 -5.13
CA LEU A 106 -0.26 12.00 -6.12
C LEU A 106 0.98 11.24 -5.63
N MET A 107 0.89 9.92 -5.57
CA MET A 107 2.03 9.01 -5.46
C MET A 107 2.30 8.42 -6.84
N LEU A 108 3.48 8.71 -7.39
CA LEU A 108 3.94 8.12 -8.65
C LEU A 108 4.82 6.92 -8.34
N ASP A 109 4.45 5.76 -8.86
CA ASP A 109 5.17 4.51 -8.69
C ASP A 109 5.92 4.11 -9.98
N PHE A 110 7.25 4.25 -9.96
CA PHE A 110 8.10 3.79 -11.04
C PHE A 110 8.34 2.27 -10.94
N HIS A 111 7.84 1.49 -11.88
CA HIS A 111 8.18 0.07 -11.97
C HIS A 111 9.59 -0.17 -12.53
N TYR A 112 10.17 0.78 -13.27
CA TYR A 112 11.46 0.63 -13.98
C TYR A 112 11.53 -0.65 -14.82
N SER A 113 10.43 -1.03 -15.40
CA SER A 113 10.21 -2.18 -16.25
C SER A 113 9.17 -1.84 -17.32
N ASP A 114 9.14 -2.60 -18.41
CA ASP A 114 8.10 -2.46 -19.45
C ASP A 114 6.77 -3.08 -19.03
N SER A 115 6.78 -3.80 -17.90
CA SER A 115 5.64 -4.51 -17.36
C SER A 115 5.72 -4.59 -15.84
N TRP A 116 4.86 -5.44 -15.24
CA TRP A 116 4.85 -5.68 -13.80
C TRP A 116 6.25 -5.95 -13.26
N ALA A 117 6.64 -5.19 -12.25
CA ALA A 117 7.76 -5.44 -11.38
C ALA A 117 7.21 -5.82 -10.01
N ASP A 118 7.59 -6.99 -9.51
CA ASP A 118 7.16 -7.56 -8.23
C ASP A 118 8.27 -8.50 -7.69
N PRO A 119 8.11 -9.14 -6.52
CA PRO A 119 9.13 -10.00 -5.94
C PRO A 119 9.56 -11.19 -6.82
N GLY A 120 8.75 -11.56 -7.80
CA GLY A 120 9.04 -12.64 -8.75
C GLY A 120 9.61 -12.17 -10.10
N LYS A 121 9.54 -10.87 -10.39
CA LYS A 121 9.94 -10.33 -11.70
C LYS A 121 10.33 -8.86 -11.62
N GLN A 122 11.60 -8.58 -11.86
CA GLN A 122 12.18 -7.23 -11.89
C GLN A 122 13.07 -7.10 -13.13
N PHE A 123 12.45 -7.33 -14.32
CA PHE A 123 13.23 -7.38 -15.56
C PHE A 123 13.62 -5.98 -16.02
N THR A 124 14.82 -5.87 -16.58
CA THR A 124 15.30 -4.66 -17.22
C THR A 124 14.44 -4.34 -18.45
N PRO A 125 14.03 -3.09 -18.66
CA PRO A 125 13.33 -2.68 -19.89
C PRO A 125 14.07 -3.14 -21.15
N GLN A 126 13.35 -3.61 -22.15
CA GLN A 126 13.93 -4.24 -23.35
C GLN A 126 14.98 -3.35 -24.04
N ASP A 127 14.70 -2.05 -24.13
CA ASP A 127 15.62 -1.10 -24.77
C ASP A 127 16.88 -0.81 -23.92
N TRP A 128 16.92 -1.28 -22.67
CA TRP A 128 18.04 -1.02 -21.76
C TRP A 128 18.93 -2.25 -21.51
N VAL A 129 18.53 -3.42 -21.97
CA VAL A 129 19.24 -4.70 -21.69
C VAL A 129 20.67 -4.74 -22.23
N ALA A 130 20.98 -3.97 -23.29
CA ALA A 130 22.31 -3.90 -23.89
C ALA A 130 23.26 -2.91 -23.17
N LEU A 131 22.77 -2.13 -22.19
CA LEU A 131 23.56 -1.15 -21.47
C LEU A 131 24.44 -1.84 -20.41
N ASP A 132 25.68 -1.39 -20.27
CA ASP A 132 26.50 -1.78 -19.12
C ASP A 132 25.97 -1.11 -17.82
N ASP A 133 26.46 -1.54 -16.66
CA ASP A 133 25.99 -1.04 -15.36
C ASP A 133 26.17 0.47 -15.17
N GLY A 134 27.17 1.07 -15.83
CA GLY A 134 27.41 2.52 -15.81
C GLY A 134 26.35 3.26 -16.60
N GLN A 135 26.19 2.82 -17.85
CA GLN A 135 25.20 3.37 -18.78
C GLN A 135 23.76 3.15 -18.26
N LEU A 136 23.48 2.00 -17.63
CA LEU A 136 22.17 1.71 -17.05
C LEU A 136 21.88 2.67 -15.88
N ALA A 137 22.86 2.94 -15.02
CA ALA A 137 22.70 3.89 -13.93
C ALA A 137 22.43 5.32 -14.44
N GLU A 138 23.12 5.77 -15.48
CA GLU A 138 22.85 7.05 -16.14
C GLU A 138 21.45 7.05 -16.79
N ARG A 139 21.05 5.95 -17.43
CA ARG A 139 19.74 5.82 -18.02
C ARG A 139 18.62 5.93 -16.99
N VAL A 140 18.75 5.29 -15.82
CA VAL A 140 17.79 5.39 -14.71
C VAL A 140 17.64 6.84 -14.25
N HIS A 141 18.76 7.55 -14.07
CA HIS A 141 18.76 8.97 -13.71
C HIS A 141 18.01 9.81 -14.76
N ASP A 142 18.41 9.68 -16.02
CA ASP A 142 17.87 10.51 -17.09
C ASP A 142 16.38 10.23 -17.34
N TYR A 143 15.98 8.95 -17.33
CA TYR A 143 14.57 8.56 -17.45
C TYR A 143 13.73 9.14 -16.31
N THR A 144 14.18 8.97 -15.06
CA THR A 144 13.46 9.49 -13.88
C THR A 144 13.33 11.01 -13.95
N ARG A 145 14.43 11.70 -14.26
CA ARG A 145 14.46 13.16 -14.46
C ARG A 145 13.45 13.60 -15.53
N ASP A 146 13.49 12.98 -16.70
CA ASP A 146 12.69 13.40 -17.84
C ASP A 146 11.19 13.13 -17.61
N VAL A 147 10.83 11.99 -17.00
CA VAL A 147 9.47 11.71 -16.56
C VAL A 147 8.97 12.79 -15.58
N LEU A 148 9.73 13.10 -14.55
CA LEU A 148 9.31 14.07 -13.54
C LEU A 148 9.17 15.48 -14.11
N ARG A 149 10.04 15.88 -15.04
CA ARG A 149 9.89 17.15 -15.80
C ARG A 149 8.60 17.21 -16.59
N GLU A 150 8.29 16.13 -17.31
CA GLU A 150 7.07 16.04 -18.10
C GLU A 150 5.83 16.05 -17.21
N MET A 151 5.81 15.28 -16.11
CA MET A 151 4.74 15.29 -15.12
C MET A 151 4.50 16.68 -14.56
N LYS A 152 5.58 17.36 -14.15
CA LYS A 152 5.52 18.72 -13.62
C LYS A 152 5.02 19.74 -14.64
N ALA A 153 5.55 19.70 -15.87
CA ALA A 153 5.14 20.59 -16.96
C ALA A 153 3.66 20.41 -17.32
N TYR A 154 3.12 19.19 -17.17
CA TYR A 154 1.72 18.89 -17.43
C TYR A 154 0.77 19.27 -16.27
N GLY A 155 1.30 19.64 -15.09
CA GLY A 155 0.51 19.93 -13.88
C GLY A 155 0.18 18.69 -13.05
N ALA A 156 0.96 17.62 -13.19
CA ALA A 156 0.85 16.36 -12.46
C ALA A 156 2.09 16.10 -11.58
N GLU A 157 2.71 17.15 -11.01
CA GLU A 157 3.88 17.00 -10.13
C GLU A 157 3.52 16.08 -8.94
N PRO A 158 4.24 14.96 -8.73
CA PRO A 158 3.95 14.04 -7.65
C PRO A 158 4.32 14.63 -6.28
N ASP A 159 3.55 14.27 -5.24
CA ASP A 159 3.85 14.57 -3.84
C ASP A 159 4.69 13.46 -3.19
N PHE A 160 4.54 12.23 -3.70
CA PHE A 160 5.31 11.05 -3.31
C PHE A 160 5.85 10.38 -4.56
N ILE A 161 7.10 9.91 -4.50
CA ILE A 161 7.75 9.21 -5.62
C ILE A 161 8.28 7.88 -5.10
N GLN A 162 7.69 6.80 -5.59
CA GLN A 162 8.14 5.45 -5.30
C GLN A 162 9.17 5.04 -6.35
N THR A 163 10.42 4.81 -5.91
CA THR A 163 11.55 4.48 -6.78
C THR A 163 11.75 2.97 -6.89
N GLY A 164 10.85 2.33 -7.57
CA GLY A 164 10.76 0.87 -7.73
C GLY A 164 9.61 0.25 -6.93
N ASN A 165 8.95 -0.74 -7.53
CA ASN A 165 7.86 -1.49 -6.92
C ASN A 165 8.37 -2.79 -6.32
N GLU A 166 8.12 -3.03 -5.02
CA GLU A 166 8.46 -4.27 -4.29
C GLU A 166 9.90 -4.75 -4.53
N ILE A 167 10.86 -3.86 -4.35
CA ILE A 167 12.27 -4.04 -4.70
C ILE A 167 13.12 -4.74 -3.64
N SER A 168 12.52 -5.57 -2.79
CA SER A 168 13.22 -6.31 -1.73
C SER A 168 14.40 -7.13 -2.25
N TYR A 169 14.29 -7.61 -3.48
CA TYR A 169 15.32 -8.41 -4.14
C TYR A 169 16.06 -7.67 -5.25
N GLY A 170 16.05 -6.33 -5.19
CA GLY A 170 16.65 -5.46 -6.18
C GLY A 170 15.72 -5.14 -7.34
N MET A 171 16.23 -4.47 -8.37
CA MET A 171 15.50 -4.11 -9.59
C MET A 171 16.36 -4.31 -10.82
N MET A 172 15.76 -4.41 -12.01
CA MET A 172 16.44 -4.57 -13.29
C MET A 172 17.45 -5.71 -13.25
N TRP A 173 16.99 -6.92 -12.87
CA TRP A 173 17.85 -8.10 -12.70
C TRP A 173 18.58 -8.53 -13.97
N GLY A 174 18.05 -8.20 -15.14
CA GLY A 174 18.54 -8.58 -16.47
C GLY A 174 17.41 -8.73 -17.46
N GLU A 175 17.71 -9.32 -18.61
CA GLU A 175 16.77 -9.53 -19.71
C GLU A 175 15.69 -10.55 -19.32
N ARG A 176 14.45 -10.27 -19.72
CA ARG A 176 13.33 -11.22 -19.56
C ARG A 176 13.61 -12.50 -20.36
N GLY A 177 13.47 -13.64 -19.71
CA GLY A 177 13.75 -14.95 -20.31
C GLY A 177 15.21 -15.38 -20.25
N ALA A 178 16.10 -14.58 -19.64
CA ALA A 178 17.44 -15.05 -19.30
C ALA A 178 17.38 -16.23 -18.33
N ALA A 179 18.41 -17.09 -18.35
CA ALA A 179 18.52 -18.17 -17.38
C ALA A 179 18.67 -17.58 -15.96
N GLU A 180 18.09 -18.25 -14.96
CA GLU A 180 18.00 -17.77 -13.57
C GLU A 180 19.38 -17.38 -12.99
N GLU A 181 20.41 -18.15 -13.31
CA GLU A 181 21.78 -17.88 -12.87
C GLU A 181 22.40 -16.59 -13.44
N ASN A 182 21.78 -16.03 -14.48
CA ASN A 182 22.22 -14.77 -15.11
C ASN A 182 21.44 -13.56 -14.57
N LEU A 183 20.41 -13.77 -13.73
CA LEU A 183 19.64 -12.71 -13.12
C LEU A 183 20.30 -12.20 -11.83
N LEU A 184 20.40 -10.90 -11.69
CA LEU A 184 21.15 -10.21 -10.62
C LEU A 184 20.28 -9.93 -9.39
N HIS A 185 19.70 -10.99 -8.82
CA HIS A 185 18.89 -10.90 -7.60
C HIS A 185 19.69 -10.42 -6.39
N CYS A 186 18.99 -9.73 -5.48
CA CYS A 186 19.51 -9.27 -4.18
C CYS A 186 18.90 -10.08 -3.02
N TRP A 187 19.02 -11.41 -3.06
CA TRP A 187 18.62 -12.26 -1.94
C TRP A 187 19.61 -12.15 -0.78
N LEU A 188 19.25 -12.68 0.40
CA LEU A 188 20.17 -12.76 1.57
C LEU A 188 21.49 -13.44 1.24
N SER A 189 21.47 -14.43 0.35
CA SER A 189 22.66 -15.19 -0.08
C SER A 189 23.34 -14.63 -1.33
N SER A 190 22.83 -13.56 -1.92
CA SER A 190 23.38 -13.01 -3.16
C SER A 190 24.75 -12.37 -2.94
N PRO A 191 25.63 -12.41 -3.97
CA PRO A 191 26.91 -11.71 -3.93
C PRO A 191 26.75 -10.22 -3.62
N GLU A 192 27.70 -9.65 -2.88
CA GLU A 192 27.71 -8.21 -2.56
C GLU A 192 27.73 -7.32 -3.83
N ALA A 193 28.26 -7.82 -4.93
CA ALA A 193 28.26 -7.13 -6.21
C ALA A 193 26.84 -6.82 -6.72
N ASN A 194 25.88 -7.72 -6.51
CA ASN A 194 24.48 -7.51 -6.91
C ASN A 194 23.87 -6.34 -6.10
N TRP A 195 24.12 -6.34 -4.80
CA TRP A 195 23.67 -5.26 -3.90
C TRP A 195 24.32 -3.92 -4.27
N THR A 196 25.63 -3.91 -4.58
CA THR A 196 26.36 -2.71 -5.02
C THR A 196 25.79 -2.16 -6.32
N ARG A 197 25.49 -3.04 -7.28
CA ARG A 197 24.83 -2.66 -8.54
C ARG A 197 23.45 -2.07 -8.28
N PHE A 198 22.60 -2.78 -7.52
CA PHE A 198 21.25 -2.34 -7.20
C PHE A 198 21.25 -0.97 -6.50
N THR A 199 22.02 -0.80 -5.43
CA THR A 199 22.08 0.47 -4.70
C THR A 199 22.62 1.62 -5.55
N ARG A 200 23.53 1.35 -6.52
CA ARG A 200 23.97 2.34 -7.50
C ARG A 200 22.82 2.81 -8.39
N LEU A 201 22.00 1.90 -8.92
CA LEU A 201 20.83 2.23 -9.73
C LEU A 201 19.84 3.08 -8.91
N LEU A 202 19.53 2.62 -7.69
CA LEU A 202 18.60 3.30 -6.79
C LEU A 202 19.09 4.70 -6.39
N THR A 203 20.40 4.87 -6.15
CA THR A 203 21.01 6.20 -5.90
C THR A 203 20.75 7.17 -7.06
N GLN A 204 20.84 6.69 -8.30
CA GLN A 204 20.58 7.55 -9.45
C GLN A 204 19.10 7.92 -9.60
N ALA A 205 18.20 6.99 -9.28
CA ALA A 205 16.76 7.26 -9.26
C ALA A 205 16.42 8.32 -8.20
N THR A 206 16.86 8.13 -6.96
CA THR A 206 16.55 9.07 -5.85
C THR A 206 17.21 10.44 -6.06
N LYS A 207 18.41 10.48 -6.65
CA LYS A 207 19.08 11.73 -7.04
C LYS A 207 18.24 12.53 -8.03
N ALA A 208 17.76 11.90 -9.11
CA ALA A 208 16.91 12.56 -10.09
C ALA A 208 15.58 13.07 -9.45
N CYS A 209 15.01 12.33 -8.49
CA CYS A 209 13.84 12.78 -7.74
C CYS A 209 14.13 14.08 -6.97
N ARG A 210 15.25 14.16 -6.25
CA ARG A 210 15.61 15.38 -5.51
C ARG A 210 15.91 16.56 -6.42
N GLU A 211 16.51 16.31 -7.58
CA GLU A 211 16.81 17.37 -8.56
C GLU A 211 15.56 18.00 -9.14
N GLU A 212 14.54 17.21 -9.49
CA GLU A 212 13.36 17.70 -10.20
C GLU A 212 12.17 18.01 -9.27
N CYS A 213 11.97 17.23 -8.22
CA CYS A 213 10.87 17.37 -7.27
C CYS A 213 11.39 17.40 -5.83
N PRO A 214 12.15 18.43 -5.41
CA PRO A 214 12.81 18.45 -4.09
C PRO A 214 11.84 18.47 -2.91
N GLN A 215 10.57 18.78 -3.13
CA GLN A 215 9.52 18.77 -2.09
C GLN A 215 8.77 17.44 -1.99
N ALA A 216 8.89 16.58 -3.01
CA ALA A 216 8.28 15.28 -2.98
C ALA A 216 9.02 14.35 -2.01
N LYS A 217 8.27 13.49 -1.30
CA LYS A 217 8.85 12.47 -0.44
C LYS A 217 9.16 11.22 -1.27
N ILE A 218 10.35 10.67 -1.09
CA ILE A 218 10.80 9.46 -1.78
C ILE A 218 10.42 8.23 -0.94
N VAL A 219 9.81 7.24 -1.58
CA VAL A 219 9.35 5.99 -0.98
C VAL A 219 10.20 4.83 -1.48
N LEU A 220 10.72 4.01 -0.57
CA LEU A 220 11.30 2.70 -0.90
C LEU A 220 10.29 1.62 -0.51
N HIS A 221 9.84 0.83 -1.49
CA HIS A 221 8.75 -0.12 -1.34
C HIS A 221 9.23 -1.56 -1.28
N VAL A 222 8.83 -2.27 -0.22
CA VAL A 222 9.13 -3.69 0.01
C VAL A 222 7.89 -4.43 0.57
N GLU A 223 7.86 -5.76 0.39
CA GLU A 223 6.75 -6.61 0.78
C GLU A 223 7.10 -7.61 1.90
N ARG A 224 8.31 -7.52 2.48
CA ARG A 224 8.86 -8.49 3.44
C ARG A 224 8.41 -8.23 4.88
N VAL A 225 7.10 -8.34 5.12
CA VAL A 225 6.47 -8.04 6.42
C VAL A 225 6.02 -9.29 7.21
N SER A 226 6.38 -10.50 6.75
CA SER A 226 5.99 -11.78 7.39
C SER A 226 7.20 -12.55 7.90
N THR A 227 7.02 -13.30 8.98
CA THR A 227 8.01 -14.24 9.54
C THR A 227 7.66 -15.70 9.25
N SER A 228 6.37 -16.00 9.00
CA SER A 228 5.86 -17.38 9.05
C SER A 228 5.89 -18.11 7.73
N GLN A 229 5.95 -17.42 6.60
CA GLN A 229 5.68 -18.03 5.29
C GLN A 229 6.88 -18.13 4.37
N GLN A 230 8.01 -17.56 4.75
CA GLN A 230 9.19 -17.53 3.89
C GLN A 230 10.42 -17.99 4.67
N LYS A 231 11.07 -19.04 4.18
CA LYS A 231 12.27 -19.63 4.82
C LYS A 231 13.40 -18.64 5.04
N ASP A 232 13.46 -17.59 4.21
CA ASP A 232 14.48 -16.55 4.25
C ASP A 232 14.06 -15.30 5.05
N ASN A 233 12.83 -15.25 5.54
CA ASN A 233 12.29 -14.10 6.28
C ASN A 233 12.09 -14.40 7.78
N GLN A 234 12.80 -15.36 8.33
CA GLN A 234 12.78 -15.59 9.79
C GLN A 234 13.22 -14.32 10.51
N ASP A 235 12.45 -13.92 11.52
CA ASP A 235 12.70 -12.67 12.27
C ASP A 235 12.83 -11.42 11.37
N TYR A 236 12.07 -11.36 10.27
CA TYR A 236 12.15 -10.30 9.26
C TYR A 236 13.54 -10.15 8.63
N ALA A 237 14.28 -11.25 8.44
CA ALA A 237 15.67 -11.20 8.00
C ALA A 237 15.85 -10.48 6.66
N ALA A 238 14.96 -10.73 5.68
CA ALA A 238 15.01 -10.04 4.39
C ALA A 238 14.73 -8.53 4.52
N LEU A 239 13.73 -8.14 5.32
CA LEU A 239 13.41 -6.74 5.61
C LEU A 239 14.59 -6.02 6.29
N LYS A 240 15.18 -6.66 7.31
CA LYS A 240 16.34 -6.14 8.03
C LYS A 240 17.53 -5.94 7.10
N ASN A 241 17.90 -6.98 6.34
CA ASN A 241 19.02 -6.91 5.40
C ASN A 241 18.81 -5.82 4.36
N TYR A 242 17.60 -5.70 3.80
CA TYR A 242 17.30 -4.67 2.80
C TYR A 242 17.62 -3.27 3.34
N TYR A 243 17.02 -2.85 4.45
CA TYR A 243 17.22 -1.51 5.00
C TYR A 243 18.62 -1.27 5.57
N GLU A 244 19.31 -2.31 6.05
CA GLU A 244 20.76 -2.22 6.40
C GLU A 244 21.61 -1.90 5.16
N LYS A 245 21.32 -2.53 4.00
CA LYS A 245 21.98 -2.23 2.72
C LYS A 245 21.68 -0.80 2.26
N MET A 246 20.43 -0.33 2.38
CA MET A 246 20.06 1.05 2.04
C MET A 246 20.80 2.07 2.92
N THR A 247 20.89 1.80 4.22
CA THR A 247 21.64 2.63 5.17
C THR A 247 23.14 2.65 4.84
N THR A 248 23.72 1.49 4.58
CA THR A 248 25.15 1.36 4.25
C THR A 248 25.50 2.12 2.95
N ALA A 249 24.62 2.04 1.95
CA ALA A 249 24.77 2.75 0.68
C ALA A 249 24.36 4.23 0.76
N GLN A 250 23.87 4.69 1.90
CA GLN A 250 23.40 6.06 2.12
C GLN A 250 22.33 6.50 1.11
N ILE A 251 21.38 5.60 0.80
CA ILE A 251 20.28 5.92 -0.10
C ILE A 251 19.42 7.03 0.52
N ASP A 252 19.16 8.07 -0.25
CA ASP A 252 18.32 9.20 0.16
C ASP A 252 16.84 8.86 -0.08
N TYR A 253 16.09 8.66 1.01
CA TYR A 253 14.64 8.42 1.00
C TYR A 253 13.99 8.91 2.29
N ASP A 254 12.68 9.09 2.27
CA ASP A 254 11.89 9.65 3.38
C ASP A 254 10.98 8.60 4.03
N ILE A 255 10.43 7.70 3.21
CA ILE A 255 9.32 6.82 3.58
C ILE A 255 9.68 5.35 3.32
N ILE A 256 9.38 4.51 4.29
CA ILE A 256 9.36 3.06 4.16
C ILE A 256 7.98 2.65 3.66
N GLY A 257 7.90 2.20 2.40
CA GLY A 257 6.68 1.67 1.79
C GLY A 257 6.57 0.17 2.00
N LEU A 258 5.38 -0.30 2.39
CA LEU A 258 5.11 -1.71 2.65
C LEU A 258 3.91 -2.20 1.85
N SER A 259 3.94 -3.46 1.36
CA SER A 259 2.76 -4.21 0.93
C SER A 259 2.25 -5.07 2.07
N TYR A 260 0.92 -5.16 2.21
CA TYR A 260 0.29 -6.13 3.10
C TYR A 260 -0.96 -6.75 2.50
N TYR A 261 -0.83 -8.02 2.16
CA TYR A 261 -1.91 -8.90 1.71
C TYR A 261 -1.89 -10.15 2.57
N PRO A 262 -2.90 -10.40 3.42
CA PRO A 262 -2.90 -11.58 4.30
C PRO A 262 -2.63 -12.90 3.57
N TYR A 263 -3.13 -13.05 2.35
CA TYR A 263 -2.95 -14.25 1.54
C TYR A 263 -1.48 -14.66 1.33
N PHE A 264 -0.56 -13.67 1.36
CA PHE A 264 0.88 -13.86 1.13
C PHE A 264 1.71 -13.55 2.37
N HIS A 265 1.23 -12.65 3.23
CA HIS A 265 2.02 -12.08 4.31
C HIS A 265 1.57 -12.51 5.72
N GLY A 266 0.52 -13.35 5.82
CA GLY A 266 0.07 -13.87 7.11
C GLY A 266 -0.77 -12.88 7.92
N THR A 267 -0.62 -12.91 9.23
CA THR A 267 -1.50 -12.18 10.15
C THR A 267 -1.16 -10.69 10.30
N MET A 268 -2.11 -9.91 10.83
CA MET A 268 -1.85 -8.50 11.18
C MET A 268 -0.80 -8.36 12.28
N GLU A 269 -0.68 -9.33 13.16
CA GLU A 269 0.32 -9.35 14.23
C GLU A 269 1.74 -9.44 13.65
N GLU A 270 1.92 -10.16 12.53
CA GLU A 270 3.19 -10.21 11.82
C GLU A 270 3.53 -8.86 11.17
N LEU A 271 2.55 -8.22 10.51
CA LEU A 271 2.73 -6.87 9.99
C LEU A 271 3.06 -5.88 11.11
N GLU A 272 2.34 -5.93 12.23
CA GLU A 272 2.59 -5.04 13.37
C GLU A 272 4.01 -5.23 13.93
N GLY A 273 4.49 -6.47 14.00
CA GLY A 273 5.87 -6.77 14.41
C GLY A 273 6.92 -6.18 13.46
N ALA A 274 6.67 -6.20 12.13
CA ALA A 274 7.54 -5.55 11.16
C ALA A 274 7.54 -4.02 11.34
N ILE A 275 6.38 -3.41 11.53
CA ILE A 275 6.25 -1.95 11.78
C ILE A 275 6.99 -1.58 13.06
N GLN A 276 6.81 -2.31 14.16
CA GLN A 276 7.51 -2.06 15.43
C GLN A 276 9.03 -2.13 15.28
N TYR A 277 9.53 -3.12 14.54
CA TYR A 277 10.95 -3.19 14.23
C TYR A 277 11.44 -1.96 13.46
N LEU A 278 10.71 -1.55 12.41
CA LEU A 278 11.07 -0.41 11.58
C LEU A 278 11.04 0.92 12.35
N GLU A 279 10.05 1.14 13.20
CA GLU A 279 9.97 2.32 14.07
C GLU A 279 11.15 2.41 15.04
N GLN A 280 11.64 1.26 15.54
CA GLN A 280 12.81 1.21 16.42
C GLN A 280 14.13 1.42 15.69
N ALA A 281 14.27 0.79 14.50
CA ALA A 281 15.51 0.80 13.74
C ALA A 281 15.70 2.10 12.93
N TYR A 282 14.60 2.72 12.50
CA TYR A 282 14.57 3.89 11.59
C TYR A 282 13.60 4.97 12.11
N PRO A 283 13.81 5.51 13.33
CA PRO A 283 12.85 6.39 14.00
C PRO A 283 12.63 7.74 13.29
N GLU A 284 13.49 8.10 12.33
CA GLU A 284 13.38 9.31 11.52
C GLU A 284 12.53 9.11 10.26
N LYS A 285 12.24 7.86 9.87
CA LYS A 285 11.47 7.56 8.67
C LYS A 285 9.97 7.50 8.96
N GLU A 286 9.18 7.89 7.96
CA GLU A 286 7.74 7.59 7.95
C GLU A 286 7.53 6.18 7.39
N ILE A 287 6.39 5.58 7.69
CA ILE A 287 5.98 4.28 7.17
C ILE A 287 4.64 4.46 6.45
N MET A 288 4.47 3.85 5.29
CA MET A 288 3.20 3.81 4.57
C MET A 288 2.91 2.39 4.12
N LEU A 289 1.68 1.92 4.31
CA LEU A 289 1.18 0.81 3.53
C LEU A 289 0.81 1.37 2.15
N VAL A 290 1.72 1.22 1.19
CA VAL A 290 1.52 1.69 -0.19
C VAL A 290 0.70 0.71 -1.02
N GLU A 291 0.56 -0.52 -0.52
CA GLU A 291 -0.37 -1.53 -0.99
C GLU A 291 -0.96 -2.31 0.16
N ALA A 292 -2.28 -2.41 0.19
CA ALA A 292 -3.01 -3.29 1.10
C ALA A 292 -4.31 -3.74 0.43
N GLY A 293 -4.83 -4.91 0.80
CA GLY A 293 -6.10 -5.36 0.26
C GLY A 293 -6.63 -6.63 0.93
N TYR A 294 -7.92 -6.80 0.86
CA TYR A 294 -8.65 -8.00 1.24
C TYR A 294 -9.87 -8.18 0.35
N CYS A 295 -10.20 -9.43 -0.02
CA CYS A 295 -11.31 -9.70 -0.93
C CYS A 295 -12.68 -9.66 -0.23
N ALA A 296 -13.70 -9.17 -0.95
CA ALA A 296 -15.09 -9.16 -0.49
C ALA A 296 -15.92 -10.32 -1.07
N HIS A 297 -15.60 -10.78 -2.28
CA HIS A 297 -16.40 -11.77 -3.02
C HIS A 297 -15.59 -12.99 -3.41
N ASP A 298 -14.67 -12.86 -4.35
CA ASP A 298 -13.90 -13.97 -4.87
C ASP A 298 -12.56 -14.10 -4.14
N ALA A 299 -12.19 -15.35 -3.80
CA ALA A 299 -10.94 -15.61 -3.10
C ALA A 299 -9.71 -15.27 -3.99
N ILE A 300 -8.71 -14.68 -3.38
CA ILE A 300 -7.38 -14.57 -3.97
C ILE A 300 -6.59 -15.82 -3.57
N ASN A 301 -5.99 -16.49 -4.56
CA ASN A 301 -5.10 -17.61 -4.30
C ASN A 301 -3.83 -17.12 -3.59
N GLY A 302 -3.53 -17.73 -2.46
CA GLY A 302 -2.37 -17.38 -1.64
C GLY A 302 -1.92 -18.58 -0.80
N THR A 303 -0.93 -18.36 0.03
CA THR A 303 -0.33 -19.39 0.88
C THR A 303 -0.84 -19.38 2.31
N PHE A 304 -1.63 -18.36 2.68
CA PHE A 304 -2.19 -18.22 4.02
C PHE A 304 -3.71 -17.99 3.97
N ASP A 305 -4.43 -18.80 4.71
CA ASP A 305 -5.88 -18.66 4.86
C ASP A 305 -6.21 -17.81 6.10
N TYR A 306 -6.76 -16.60 5.88
CA TYR A 306 -7.21 -15.73 6.95
C TYR A 306 -8.74 -15.66 7.05
N THR A 307 -9.45 -16.53 6.29
CA THR A 307 -10.91 -16.55 6.24
C THR A 307 -11.56 -17.01 7.54
N TYR A 308 -10.81 -17.72 8.38
CA TYR A 308 -11.26 -18.08 9.73
C TYR A 308 -11.51 -16.85 10.62
N LYS A 309 -10.83 -15.73 10.37
CA LYS A 309 -11.01 -14.47 11.11
C LYS A 309 -11.87 -13.48 10.33
N TYR A 310 -11.66 -13.39 9.03
CA TYR A 310 -12.38 -12.50 8.12
C TYR A 310 -12.96 -13.30 6.95
N PRO A 311 -14.22 -13.82 7.08
CA PRO A 311 -14.87 -14.54 5.99
C PRO A 311 -14.94 -13.70 4.72
N ILE A 312 -14.78 -14.32 3.54
CA ILE A 312 -14.91 -13.64 2.24
C ILE A 312 -16.34 -13.14 2.07
N SER A 313 -16.54 -11.87 2.29
CA SER A 313 -17.81 -11.15 2.22
C SER A 313 -17.56 -9.66 2.38
N ASP A 314 -18.51 -8.82 2.02
CA ASP A 314 -18.47 -7.37 2.28
C ASP A 314 -18.22 -7.09 3.79
N GLN A 315 -18.92 -7.79 4.67
CA GLN A 315 -18.71 -7.66 6.13
C GLN A 315 -17.31 -8.09 6.55
N GLY A 316 -16.76 -9.16 5.97
CA GLY A 316 -15.41 -9.66 6.29
C GLY A 316 -14.32 -8.69 5.81
N GLN A 317 -14.45 -8.15 4.60
CA GLN A 317 -13.58 -7.09 4.09
C GLN A 317 -13.66 -5.84 4.97
N GLY A 318 -14.87 -5.43 5.36
CA GLY A 318 -15.06 -4.29 6.26
C GLY A 318 -14.44 -4.51 7.64
N ASN A 319 -14.62 -5.69 8.25
CA ASN A 319 -13.99 -6.03 9.54
C ASN A 319 -12.46 -6.03 9.45
N PHE A 320 -11.90 -6.61 8.38
CA PHE A 320 -10.46 -6.56 8.12
C PHE A 320 -9.96 -5.12 8.03
N THR A 321 -10.67 -4.27 7.29
CA THR A 321 -10.32 -2.85 7.12
C THR A 321 -10.35 -2.09 8.44
N CYS A 322 -11.38 -2.30 9.26
CA CYS A 322 -11.47 -1.71 10.61
C CYS A 322 -10.31 -2.13 11.51
N ASP A 323 -10.01 -3.42 11.58
CA ASP A 323 -8.94 -3.94 12.43
C ASP A 323 -7.57 -3.46 11.94
N LEU A 324 -7.34 -3.42 10.61
CA LEU A 324 -6.12 -2.88 10.01
C LEU A 324 -5.94 -1.41 10.39
N ILE A 325 -6.95 -0.57 10.19
CA ILE A 325 -6.92 0.85 10.55
C ILE A 325 -6.66 1.03 12.05
N ALA A 326 -7.35 0.27 12.90
CA ALA A 326 -7.17 0.33 14.35
C ALA A 326 -5.74 -0.05 14.77
N MET A 327 -5.13 -1.04 14.11
CA MET A 327 -3.73 -1.41 14.33
C MET A 327 -2.80 -0.29 13.87
N LEU A 328 -2.92 0.20 12.64
CA LEU A 328 -2.06 1.23 12.08
C LEU A 328 -2.11 2.55 12.87
N LYS A 329 -3.27 2.91 13.42
CA LYS A 329 -3.44 4.13 14.23
C LYS A 329 -2.67 4.11 15.55
N ARG A 330 -2.22 2.94 16.04
CA ARG A 330 -1.36 2.83 17.23
C ARG A 330 0.09 3.24 16.94
N HIS A 331 0.47 3.34 15.68
CA HIS A 331 1.82 3.65 15.22
C HIS A 331 1.88 5.08 14.67
N GLU A 332 2.52 5.98 15.40
CA GLU A 332 2.58 7.41 15.03
C GLU A 332 3.36 7.66 13.74
N ARG A 333 4.30 6.77 13.40
CA ARG A 333 5.11 6.85 12.18
C ARG A 333 4.38 6.34 10.95
N VAL A 334 3.24 5.64 11.11
CA VAL A 334 2.44 5.18 9.98
C VAL A 334 1.57 6.33 9.49
N THR A 335 1.92 6.86 8.32
CA THR A 335 1.32 8.07 7.73
C THR A 335 0.51 7.80 6.47
N GLY A 336 0.53 6.59 5.90
CA GLY A 336 -0.19 6.27 4.65
C GLY A 336 -0.85 4.90 4.65
N LEU A 337 -2.02 4.83 4.01
CA LEU A 337 -2.75 3.59 3.72
C LEU A 337 -3.34 3.68 2.32
N PHE A 338 -2.86 2.85 1.39
CA PHE A 338 -3.31 2.79 0.00
C PHE A 338 -3.85 1.40 -0.30
N TRP A 339 -5.11 1.36 -0.76
CA TRP A 339 -5.74 0.11 -1.16
C TRP A 339 -5.36 -0.26 -2.59
N TRP A 340 -5.05 -1.55 -2.82
CA TRP A 340 -4.66 -2.06 -4.12
C TRP A 340 -5.87 -2.30 -5.00
N PHE A 341 -5.84 -1.80 -6.25
CA PHE A 341 -6.95 -1.90 -7.22
C PHE A 341 -8.30 -1.47 -6.64
N MET A 342 -8.32 -0.37 -5.88
CA MET A 342 -9.54 0.09 -5.24
C MET A 342 -10.67 0.39 -6.24
N GLU A 343 -10.32 0.74 -7.48
CA GLU A 343 -11.21 1.13 -8.56
C GLU A 343 -11.75 -0.04 -9.38
N ALA A 344 -11.18 -1.24 -9.25
CA ALA A 344 -11.54 -2.35 -10.12
C ALA A 344 -13.03 -2.66 -10.05
N ASN A 345 -13.67 -2.70 -11.20
CA ASN A 345 -15.12 -2.92 -11.35
C ASN A 345 -15.47 -3.37 -12.76
N GLU A 346 -15.77 -4.64 -12.93
CA GLU A 346 -16.13 -5.22 -14.21
C GLU A 346 -17.66 -5.15 -14.50
N HIS A 347 -18.46 -4.55 -13.60
CA HIS A 347 -19.90 -4.42 -13.80
C HIS A 347 -20.21 -3.49 -14.95
N GLY A 348 -21.15 -3.91 -15.83
CA GLY A 348 -21.52 -3.17 -17.03
C GLY A 348 -20.66 -3.52 -18.26
N LEU A 349 -19.52 -4.20 -18.10
CA LEU A 349 -18.63 -4.59 -19.20
C LEU A 349 -18.97 -5.97 -19.75
N ASP A 350 -18.74 -6.18 -21.04
CA ASP A 350 -18.70 -7.53 -21.60
C ASP A 350 -17.39 -8.21 -21.17
N TRP A 351 -17.54 -9.16 -20.25
CA TRP A 351 -16.42 -9.92 -19.66
C TRP A 351 -15.48 -10.58 -20.68
N ASN A 352 -15.98 -10.89 -21.90
CA ASN A 352 -15.19 -11.56 -22.92
C ASN A 352 -14.42 -10.58 -23.84
N THR A 353 -14.90 -9.34 -23.99
CA THR A 353 -14.40 -8.39 -25.00
C THR A 353 -13.96 -7.05 -24.44
N GLU A 354 -14.44 -6.67 -23.25
CA GLU A 354 -14.22 -5.34 -22.66
C GLU A 354 -13.54 -5.38 -21.30
N ARG A 355 -13.16 -6.56 -20.82
CA ARG A 355 -12.49 -6.75 -19.54
C ARG A 355 -11.22 -5.91 -19.45
N VAL A 356 -11.05 -5.22 -18.32
CA VAL A 356 -9.90 -4.31 -18.12
C VAL A 356 -8.67 -5.04 -17.61
N THR A 357 -8.85 -6.03 -16.73
CA THR A 357 -7.73 -6.81 -16.18
C THR A 357 -8.14 -8.26 -15.92
N ASP A 358 -7.20 -9.19 -16.14
CA ASP A 358 -7.31 -10.61 -15.77
C ASP A 358 -6.84 -10.90 -14.35
N ALA A 359 -6.29 -9.88 -13.63
CA ALA A 359 -5.66 -10.06 -12.35
C ALA A 359 -6.21 -9.11 -11.29
N TRP A 360 -6.32 -9.59 -10.05
CA TRP A 360 -6.58 -8.80 -8.84
C TRP A 360 -7.91 -8.03 -8.76
N TYR A 361 -8.79 -8.17 -9.77
CA TYR A 361 -10.10 -7.52 -9.79
C TYR A 361 -10.97 -7.83 -8.56
N ASN A 362 -10.70 -8.95 -7.89
CA ASN A 362 -11.40 -9.41 -6.69
C ASN A 362 -10.93 -8.74 -5.38
N ALA A 363 -9.83 -7.97 -5.40
CA ALA A 363 -9.36 -7.21 -4.24
C ALA A 363 -9.99 -5.80 -4.13
N SER A 364 -10.85 -5.43 -5.08
CA SER A 364 -11.43 -4.10 -5.23
C SER A 364 -12.32 -3.67 -4.06
N LEU A 365 -12.66 -2.38 -4.07
CA LEU A 365 -13.68 -1.78 -3.18
C LEU A 365 -15.05 -1.63 -3.86
N PHE A 366 -15.24 -2.35 -4.98
CA PHE A 366 -16.53 -2.51 -5.66
C PHE A 366 -16.80 -3.98 -5.94
N ASP A 367 -18.07 -4.34 -5.87
CA ASP A 367 -18.53 -5.67 -6.24
C ASP A 367 -18.65 -5.75 -7.78
N ASN A 368 -17.83 -6.59 -8.40
CA ASN A 368 -17.80 -6.78 -9.85
C ASN A 368 -19.13 -7.27 -10.48
N HIS A 369 -20.04 -7.82 -9.67
CA HIS A 369 -21.34 -8.30 -10.15
C HIS A 369 -22.42 -7.22 -10.13
N THR A 370 -22.32 -6.28 -9.20
CA THR A 370 -23.36 -5.26 -8.96
C THR A 370 -22.88 -3.83 -9.16
N GLY A 371 -21.57 -3.62 -9.25
CA GLY A 371 -20.95 -2.30 -9.33
C GLY A 371 -21.03 -1.47 -8.05
N HIS A 372 -21.60 -2.03 -6.96
CA HIS A 372 -21.77 -1.30 -5.71
C HIS A 372 -20.47 -1.21 -4.93
N ALA A 373 -20.23 -0.04 -4.34
CA ALA A 373 -19.14 0.16 -3.40
C ALA A 373 -19.30 -0.74 -2.18
N THR A 374 -18.23 -1.40 -1.76
CA THR A 374 -18.20 -2.21 -0.53
C THR A 374 -18.16 -1.32 0.71
N SER A 375 -18.53 -1.89 1.87
CA SER A 375 -18.46 -1.17 3.15
C SER A 375 -17.07 -0.68 3.50
N ALA A 376 -16.02 -1.42 3.10
CA ALA A 376 -14.62 -1.09 3.33
C ALA A 376 -14.23 0.27 2.74
N LEU A 377 -14.77 0.66 1.57
CA LEU A 377 -14.46 1.95 0.94
C LEU A 377 -14.79 3.12 1.88
N SER A 378 -15.96 3.11 2.50
CA SER A 378 -16.40 4.18 3.40
C SER A 378 -15.62 4.21 4.72
N LEU A 379 -14.99 3.10 5.12
CA LEU A 379 -14.22 2.97 6.36
C LEU A 379 -12.80 3.50 6.22
N LEU A 380 -12.23 3.53 5.02
CA LEU A 380 -10.83 3.94 4.81
C LEU A 380 -10.52 5.33 5.38
N LYS A 381 -11.44 6.29 5.27
CA LYS A 381 -11.29 7.64 5.81
C LYS A 381 -11.02 7.68 7.33
N ASP A 382 -11.44 6.64 8.07
CA ASP A 382 -11.25 6.57 9.52
C ASP A 382 -9.77 6.50 9.90
N PHE A 383 -8.89 6.15 8.95
CA PHE A 383 -7.44 6.23 9.12
C PHE A 383 -6.94 7.67 9.33
N LEU A 384 -7.62 8.67 8.74
CA LEU A 384 -7.26 10.09 8.89
C LEU A 384 -7.60 10.63 10.29
N GLU A 385 -8.60 10.05 10.95
CA GLU A 385 -9.00 10.46 12.27
C GLU A 385 -7.91 10.08 13.28
N ARG A 386 -7.45 11.06 14.05
CA ARG A 386 -6.56 10.75 15.17
C ARG A 386 -7.34 10.01 16.24
N GLY A 387 -6.82 8.87 16.70
CA GLY A 387 -7.34 8.29 17.92
C GLY A 387 -7.29 9.37 19.02
N SER A 388 -8.44 9.68 19.60
CA SER A 388 -8.43 10.43 20.85
C SER A 388 -7.61 9.61 21.84
N THR A 389 -6.62 10.22 22.49
CA THR A 389 -5.87 9.61 23.59
C THR A 389 -6.74 9.33 24.81
N ASP A 390 -8.04 9.55 24.71
CA ASP A 390 -9.04 9.22 25.71
C ASP A 390 -9.47 7.76 25.57
N MET A 391 -8.82 6.87 26.32
CA MET A 391 -9.33 5.51 26.57
C MET A 391 -10.80 5.49 27.07
N ALA A 392 -11.36 6.64 27.44
CA ALA A 392 -12.75 6.79 27.85
C ALA A 392 -13.77 6.69 26.70
N GLN A 393 -13.40 6.90 25.41
CA GLN A 393 -14.35 6.78 24.30
C GLN A 393 -14.47 5.36 23.73
N VAL A 394 -13.44 4.52 23.84
CA VAL A 394 -13.52 3.11 23.40
C VAL A 394 -14.49 2.32 24.27
N GLU A 395 -14.59 2.62 25.57
CA GLU A 395 -15.60 2.02 26.44
C GLU A 395 -17.04 2.48 26.09
N THR A 396 -17.21 3.68 25.52
CA THR A 396 -18.54 4.24 25.21
C THR A 396 -19.13 3.65 23.92
N LEU A 397 -18.30 3.32 22.91
CA LEU A 397 -18.77 2.66 21.67
C LEU A 397 -19.05 1.17 21.87
N GLN A 398 -18.29 0.49 22.72
CA GLN A 398 -18.61 -0.86 23.17
C GLN A 398 -19.87 -0.90 24.08
N GLY A 399 -20.21 0.22 24.72
CA GLY A 399 -21.37 0.34 25.59
C GLY A 399 -22.71 0.55 24.86
N GLN A 400 -22.73 1.02 23.62
CA GLN A 400 -23.99 1.38 22.93
C GLN A 400 -24.59 0.24 22.08
N ASN A 401 -23.87 -0.84 21.81
CA ASN A 401 -24.42 -2.00 21.09
C ASN A 401 -24.51 -3.27 21.96
N LYS A 402 -24.92 -3.12 23.21
CA LYS A 402 -25.35 -4.27 24.00
C LYS A 402 -26.68 -4.76 23.44
N ASN A 403 -26.61 -5.58 22.39
CA ASN A 403 -27.72 -6.42 21.97
C ASN A 403 -28.10 -7.31 23.15
N ASN A 404 -29.06 -6.90 23.94
CA ASN A 404 -29.52 -7.60 25.11
C ASN A 404 -30.29 -8.92 24.73
N HIS A 405 -29.71 -9.61 23.74
CA HIS A 405 -30.26 -10.83 23.18
C HIS A 405 -29.48 -12.05 23.66
N TRP A 406 -30.22 -13.12 23.92
CA TRP A 406 -29.70 -14.42 24.30
C TRP A 406 -29.65 -15.34 23.08
N TYR A 407 -28.60 -16.16 22.97
CA TYR A 407 -28.42 -17.14 21.90
C TYR A 407 -28.00 -18.49 22.50
N THR A 408 -28.39 -19.57 21.85
CA THR A 408 -27.83 -20.89 22.07
C THR A 408 -26.41 -20.97 21.48
N LEU A 409 -25.61 -21.97 21.81
CA LEU A 409 -24.26 -22.14 21.30
C LEU A 409 -24.17 -22.35 19.77
N ASP A 410 -25.26 -22.84 19.18
CA ASP A 410 -25.46 -23.01 17.74
C ASP A 410 -25.97 -21.72 17.04
N GLY A 411 -25.97 -20.58 17.76
CA GLY A 411 -26.30 -19.27 17.21
C GLY A 411 -27.79 -18.94 17.09
N LYS A 412 -28.70 -19.78 17.56
CA LYS A 412 -30.15 -19.53 17.53
C LYS A 412 -30.54 -18.51 18.58
N ARG A 413 -31.15 -17.39 18.17
CA ARG A 413 -31.65 -16.34 19.07
C ARG A 413 -32.82 -16.86 19.94
N LEU A 414 -32.74 -16.59 21.23
CA LEU A 414 -33.79 -16.85 22.19
C LEU A 414 -34.69 -15.63 22.38
N PRO A 415 -36.02 -15.82 22.57
CA PRO A 415 -36.95 -14.70 22.73
C PRO A 415 -36.81 -14.00 24.09
N SER A 416 -36.20 -14.64 25.08
CA SER A 416 -35.93 -14.08 26.41
C SER A 416 -34.75 -14.76 27.07
N ALA A 417 -34.32 -14.31 28.24
CA ALA A 417 -33.30 -14.98 29.03
C ALA A 417 -33.66 -16.45 29.27
N PRO A 418 -32.76 -17.42 29.06
CA PRO A 418 -33.04 -18.83 29.23
C PRO A 418 -33.31 -19.17 30.71
N THR A 419 -34.28 -19.98 30.94
CA THR A 419 -34.67 -20.48 32.29
C THR A 419 -34.07 -21.85 32.58
N THR A 420 -33.56 -22.54 31.56
CA THR A 420 -32.94 -23.87 31.69
C THR A 420 -31.47 -23.74 31.97
N LYS A 421 -30.93 -24.57 32.85
CA LYS A 421 -29.47 -24.62 33.09
C LYS A 421 -28.75 -25.04 31.82
N GLY A 422 -27.75 -24.25 31.43
CA GLY A 422 -26.98 -24.49 30.20
C GLY A 422 -25.97 -23.39 29.93
N LEU A 423 -25.21 -23.58 28.86
CA LEU A 423 -24.23 -22.56 28.35
C LEU A 423 -24.89 -21.81 27.20
N TYR A 424 -24.88 -20.49 27.26
CA TYR A 424 -25.52 -19.58 26.32
C TYR A 424 -24.57 -18.44 25.92
N ILE A 425 -24.91 -17.69 24.88
CA ILE A 425 -24.23 -16.47 24.50
C ILE A 425 -25.12 -15.26 24.83
N HIS A 426 -24.60 -14.32 25.59
CA HIS A 426 -25.27 -13.07 25.93
C HIS A 426 -24.28 -11.91 25.86
N ASN A 427 -24.59 -10.88 25.06
CA ASN A 427 -23.69 -9.73 24.80
C ASN A 427 -22.30 -10.17 24.30
N GLY A 428 -22.25 -11.19 23.43
CA GLY A 428 -21.01 -11.73 22.88
C GLY A 428 -20.20 -12.64 23.82
N ASN A 429 -20.62 -12.81 25.07
CA ASN A 429 -19.93 -13.64 26.07
C ASN A 429 -20.65 -14.97 26.31
N LYS A 430 -19.89 -16.03 26.60
CA LYS A 430 -20.42 -17.32 27.08
C LYS A 430 -20.86 -17.15 28.52
N VAL A 431 -22.13 -17.42 28.79
CA VAL A 431 -22.77 -17.32 30.12
C VAL A 431 -23.40 -18.65 30.51
N VAL A 432 -23.09 -19.13 31.70
CA VAL A 432 -23.78 -20.29 32.31
C VAL A 432 -25.02 -19.80 33.07
N ARG A 433 -26.15 -20.40 32.78
CA ARG A 433 -27.40 -20.15 33.51
C ARG A 433 -27.82 -21.40 34.24
#